data_0c4c718a24fbfea69bcf955d669349de
#
_entry.id   0c4c718a24fbfea69bcf955d669349de
#
_cell.length_a   1.000
_cell.length_b   1.000
_cell.length_c   1.000
_cell.angle_alpha   90.00
_cell.angle_beta   90.00
_cell.angle_gamma   90.00
#
_symmetry.space_group_name_H-M   'P 1'
#
loop_
_entity.id
_entity.type
_entity.pdbx_description
1 polymer ?
#
loop_
_entity_poly.entity_id
_entity_poly.type
_entity_poly.pdbx_seq_one_letter_code
_entity_poly.pdbx_strand_id
1 'polypeptide(L)'
;MVNFSGFCEILVEVSLNTPAQLSLPLYLPDDETFASFWPGDNSSLLAALQNVLRQEHSGYIYLWAREGAGRSHLLHAACAELSQRGDAVGYVPLDKRTWFVPEVLEGMEHLSLVCIDNIECVAGDEPWEMAIFNLYNRILESGKTRLLITGDRPPRQLNLGLPDLASRLDWGQI
;
A
#
# COMPACT_ATOMS: atom_id res chain seq x y z
N MET A 1 35.61 2.79 7.53
CA MET A 1 34.75 1.70 8.01
C MET A 1 33.45 2.36 8.44
N VAL A 2 32.49 2.48 7.52
CA VAL A 2 31.20 3.16 7.75
C VAL A 2 30.19 2.08 8.10
N ASN A 3 29.64 2.18 9.29
CA ASN A 3 28.69 1.21 9.84
C ASN A 3 27.29 1.55 9.30
N PHE A 4 26.78 0.75 8.37
CA PHE A 4 25.42 0.84 7.86
C PHE A 4 24.51 -0.10 8.68
N SER A 5 24.08 0.35 9.85
CA SER A 5 23.03 -0.32 10.61
C SER A 5 21.79 0.58 10.61
N GLY A 6 20.76 0.20 9.87
CA GLY A 6 19.46 0.87 9.90
C GLY A 6 18.67 0.88 8.59
N PHE A 7 18.84 -0.12 7.71
CA PHE A 7 18.02 -0.18 6.50
C PHE A 7 17.03 -1.35 6.60
N CYS A 8 15.75 -1.03 6.54
CA CYS A 8 14.69 -2.01 6.40
C CYS A 8 14.60 -2.42 4.91
N GLU A 9 15.14 -3.58 4.56
CA GLU A 9 14.95 -4.17 3.25
C GLU A 9 13.57 -4.82 3.17
N ILE A 10 12.69 -4.29 2.33
CA ILE A 10 11.44 -4.95 2.00
C ILE A 10 11.74 -5.96 0.90
N LEU A 11 11.93 -7.21 1.28
CA LEU A 11 12.05 -8.33 0.36
C LEU A 11 10.65 -8.83 0.01
N VAL A 12 10.21 -8.59 -1.21
CA VAL A 12 9.10 -9.34 -1.78
C VAL A 12 9.67 -10.68 -2.27
N GLU A 13 9.80 -11.64 -1.37
CA GLU A 13 10.10 -13.02 -1.74
C GLU A 13 8.82 -13.74 -2.15
N VAL A 14 8.50 -13.70 -3.44
CA VAL A 14 7.53 -14.64 -4.01
C VAL A 14 8.31 -15.86 -4.49
N SER A 15 8.28 -16.92 -3.72
CA SER A 15 8.86 -18.20 -4.08
C SER A 15 8.02 -18.87 -5.16
N LEU A 16 8.32 -18.61 -6.42
CA LEU A 16 7.86 -19.40 -7.55
C LEU A 16 9.05 -19.77 -8.43
N ASN A 17 9.08 -21.01 -8.81
CA ASN A 17 10.07 -21.70 -9.61
C ASN A 17 10.06 -21.17 -11.07
N THR A 18 10.61 -19.93 -11.31
CA THR A 18 10.84 -19.33 -12.62
C THR A 18 11.84 -18.17 -12.51
N PRO A 19 12.55 -17.77 -13.60
CA PRO A 19 13.83 -17.09 -13.52
C PRO A 19 13.73 -15.64 -13.06
N ALA A 20 14.62 -15.30 -12.12
CA ALA A 20 15.05 -13.94 -11.77
C ALA A 20 13.93 -12.92 -11.48
N GLN A 21 13.28 -13.06 -10.34
CA GLN A 21 12.53 -11.94 -9.76
C GLN A 21 13.56 -10.89 -9.29
N LEU A 22 13.56 -9.75 -9.97
CA LEU A 22 14.29 -8.56 -9.54
C LEU A 22 13.60 -8.05 -8.26
N SER A 23 14.22 -8.29 -7.10
CA SER A 23 13.85 -7.56 -5.90
C SER A 23 14.18 -6.08 -6.14
N LEU A 24 13.16 -5.24 -6.28
CA LEU A 24 13.35 -3.79 -6.24
C LEU A 24 13.59 -3.40 -4.78
N PRO A 25 14.78 -2.93 -4.40
CA PRO A 25 14.98 -2.34 -3.09
C PRO A 25 14.28 -0.97 -3.08
N LEU A 26 13.04 -0.93 -2.66
CA LEU A 26 12.36 0.32 -2.32
C LEU A 26 12.83 0.70 -0.92
N TYR A 27 13.71 1.68 -0.85
CA TYR A 27 14.13 2.27 0.42
C TYR A 27 12.99 3.16 0.93
N LEU A 28 12.39 2.74 2.05
CA LEU A 28 11.50 3.62 2.80
C LEU A 28 12.34 4.60 3.63
N PRO A 29 11.93 5.88 3.74
CA PRO A 29 12.61 6.82 4.62
C PRO A 29 12.54 6.35 6.08
N ASP A 30 13.69 6.26 6.75
CA ASP A 30 13.80 5.78 8.13
C ASP A 30 13.12 6.70 9.16
N ASP A 31 12.88 7.96 8.80
CA ASP A 31 12.27 8.99 9.62
C ASP A 31 10.75 9.07 9.49
N GLU A 32 10.15 8.38 8.52
CA GLU A 32 8.70 8.36 8.33
C GLU A 32 8.03 7.25 9.17
N THR A 33 7.73 7.61 10.40
CA THR A 33 7.09 6.74 11.40
C THR A 33 5.78 7.35 11.89
N PHE A 34 4.92 6.55 12.56
CA PHE A 34 3.73 7.11 13.22
C PHE A 34 4.09 8.11 14.33
N ALA A 35 5.26 8.00 14.94
CA ALA A 35 5.71 8.92 15.98
C ALA A 35 6.15 10.28 15.43
N SER A 36 6.68 10.31 14.19
CA SER A 36 7.09 11.55 13.51
C SER A 36 5.95 12.21 12.73
N PHE A 37 4.81 11.52 12.56
CA PHE A 37 3.65 12.06 11.88
C PHE A 37 2.91 13.07 12.76
N TRP A 38 2.67 14.29 12.24
CA TRP A 38 1.85 15.28 12.91
C TRP A 38 0.38 15.15 12.49
N PRO A 39 -0.51 14.62 13.34
CA PRO A 39 -1.89 14.32 12.95
C PRO A 39 -2.80 15.56 12.83
N GLY A 40 -2.42 16.71 13.43
CA GLY A 40 -3.35 17.83 13.54
C GLY A 40 -4.66 17.40 14.17
N ASP A 41 -5.79 17.70 13.50
CA ASP A 41 -7.13 17.30 13.95
C ASP A 41 -7.51 15.85 13.58
N ASN A 42 -6.62 15.11 12.90
CA ASN A 42 -6.89 13.77 12.36
C ASN A 42 -6.44 12.62 13.26
N SER A 43 -6.46 12.79 14.58
CA SER A 43 -6.08 11.75 15.54
C SER A 43 -6.94 10.49 15.43
N SER A 44 -8.22 10.63 15.06
CA SER A 44 -9.13 9.51 14.82
C SER A 44 -8.72 8.66 13.62
N LEU A 45 -8.18 9.27 12.57
CA LEU A 45 -7.63 8.58 11.40
C LEU A 45 -6.44 7.71 11.78
N LEU A 46 -5.50 8.26 12.57
CA LEU A 46 -4.37 7.48 13.07
C LEU A 46 -4.81 6.29 13.92
N ALA A 47 -5.77 6.50 14.81
CA ALA A 47 -6.32 5.44 15.63
C ALA A 47 -6.98 4.33 14.78
N ALA A 48 -7.75 4.71 13.74
CA ALA A 48 -8.37 3.77 12.82
C ALA A 48 -7.32 2.96 12.04
N LEU A 49 -6.29 3.63 11.50
CA LEU A 49 -5.20 2.99 10.78
C LEU A 49 -4.44 2.01 11.68
N GLN A 50 -4.02 2.44 12.85
CA GLN A 50 -3.33 1.57 13.81
C GLN A 50 -4.20 0.40 14.27
N ASN A 51 -5.53 0.59 14.40
CA ASN A 51 -6.44 -0.49 14.74
C ASN A 51 -6.47 -1.56 13.65
N VAL A 52 -6.54 -1.17 12.37
CA VAL A 52 -6.46 -2.12 11.25
C VAL A 52 -5.13 -2.87 11.24
N LEU A 53 -4.02 -2.18 11.52
CA LEU A 53 -2.69 -2.84 11.58
C LEU A 53 -2.53 -3.84 12.73
N ARG A 54 -3.32 -3.70 13.81
CA ARG A 54 -3.30 -4.63 14.95
C ARG A 54 -4.22 -5.83 14.79
N GLN A 55 -5.18 -5.77 13.87
CA GLN A 55 -6.10 -6.89 13.64
C GLN A 55 -5.37 -8.04 12.94
N GLU A 56 -5.73 -9.28 13.30
CA GLU A 56 -5.20 -10.48 12.64
C GLU A 56 -5.93 -10.83 11.34
N HIS A 57 -6.97 -10.06 10.99
CA HIS A 57 -7.81 -10.27 9.82
C HIS A 57 -7.54 -9.23 8.75
N SER A 58 -7.98 -9.53 7.53
CA SER A 58 -7.95 -8.57 6.44
C SER A 58 -8.68 -7.28 6.82
N GLY A 59 -8.05 -6.15 6.53
CA GLY A 59 -8.63 -4.84 6.67
C GLY A 59 -8.34 -4.03 5.42
N TYR A 60 -9.26 -3.15 5.05
CA TYR A 60 -9.08 -2.26 3.91
C TYR A 60 -9.30 -0.81 4.33
N ILE A 61 -8.37 0.06 3.95
CA ILE A 61 -8.50 1.52 4.13
C ILE A 61 -8.10 2.22 2.84
N TYR A 62 -8.94 3.14 2.40
CA TYR A 62 -8.64 4.11 1.38
C TYR A 62 -8.45 5.49 2.03
N LEU A 63 -7.22 6.00 1.97
CA LEU A 63 -6.85 7.32 2.50
C LEU A 63 -6.81 8.33 1.36
N TRP A 64 -7.51 9.43 1.51
CA TRP A 64 -7.42 10.49 0.51
C TRP A 64 -7.18 11.85 1.14
N ALA A 65 -6.30 12.62 0.52
CA ALA A 65 -6.00 13.99 0.92
C ALA A 65 -5.25 14.71 -0.21
N ARG A 66 -5.12 16.02 -0.09
CA ARG A 66 -4.29 16.81 -1.01
C ARG A 66 -2.82 16.38 -0.94
N GLU A 67 -2.08 16.70 -1.99
CA GLU A 67 -0.62 16.54 -2.00
C GLU A 67 0.01 17.24 -0.77
N GLY A 68 1.06 16.64 -0.22
CA GLY A 68 1.74 17.14 0.98
C GLY A 68 1.03 16.88 2.31
N ALA A 69 -0.15 16.23 2.31
CA ALA A 69 -0.88 15.91 3.55
C ALA A 69 -0.30 14.71 4.34
N GLY A 70 0.77 14.08 3.87
CA GLY A 70 1.43 12.97 4.56
C GLY A 70 0.85 11.58 4.26
N ARG A 71 0.14 11.40 3.14
CA ARG A 71 -0.42 10.10 2.73
C ARG A 71 0.67 9.02 2.63
N SER A 72 1.72 9.29 1.84
CA SER A 72 2.86 8.37 1.67
C SER A 72 3.57 8.10 2.99
N HIS A 73 3.76 9.13 3.83
CA HIS A 73 4.30 8.99 5.19
C HIS A 73 3.52 7.96 6.03
N LEU A 74 2.18 8.01 5.99
CA LEU A 74 1.35 7.05 6.73
C LEU A 74 1.50 5.62 6.20
N LEU A 75 1.65 5.43 4.87
CA LEU A 75 1.91 4.11 4.29
C LEU A 75 3.32 3.61 4.68
N HIS A 76 4.34 4.47 4.63
CA HIS A 76 5.70 4.12 5.05
C HIS A 76 5.73 3.75 6.54
N ALA A 77 5.07 4.54 7.39
CA ALA A 77 4.95 4.24 8.82
C ALA A 77 4.27 2.88 9.07
N ALA A 78 3.22 2.55 8.31
CA ALA A 78 2.54 1.26 8.42
C ALA A 78 3.44 0.10 8.00
N CYS A 79 4.17 0.25 6.89
CA CYS A 79 5.15 -0.74 6.43
C CYS A 79 6.27 -0.93 7.47
N ALA A 80 6.83 0.17 7.99
CA ALA A 80 7.90 0.11 8.98
C ALA A 80 7.45 -0.58 10.28
N GLU A 81 6.25 -0.27 10.79
CA GLU A 81 5.71 -0.88 12.01
C GLU A 81 5.53 -2.39 11.87
N LEU A 82 4.96 -2.87 10.77
CA LEU A 82 4.75 -4.30 10.55
C LEU A 82 6.05 -5.03 10.22
N SER A 83 6.92 -4.43 9.42
CA SER A 83 8.23 -5.00 9.11
C SER A 83 9.10 -5.20 10.36
N GLN A 84 9.05 -4.26 11.33
CA GLN A 84 9.73 -4.40 12.63
C GLN A 84 9.21 -5.57 13.46
N ARG A 85 7.97 -6.00 13.22
CA ARG A 85 7.38 -7.20 13.86
C ARG A 85 7.77 -8.50 13.14
N GLY A 86 8.46 -8.41 12.00
CA GLY A 86 8.80 -9.56 11.16
C GLY A 86 7.73 -9.93 10.15
N ASP A 87 6.72 -9.08 9.96
CA ASP A 87 5.67 -9.27 8.96
C ASP A 87 6.18 -8.94 7.55
N ALA A 88 5.76 -9.73 6.56
CA ALA A 88 6.03 -9.44 5.16
C ALA A 88 5.10 -8.32 4.65
N VAL A 89 5.67 -7.25 4.08
CA VAL A 89 4.94 -6.09 3.61
C VAL A 89 5.31 -5.73 2.17
N GLY A 90 4.36 -5.18 1.41
CA GLY A 90 4.57 -4.68 0.06
C GLY A 90 4.18 -3.21 -0.06
N TYR A 91 5.00 -2.41 -0.77
CA TYR A 91 4.71 -1.01 -1.07
C TYR A 91 4.87 -0.74 -2.56
N VAL A 92 3.84 -0.20 -3.20
CA VAL A 92 3.78 0.07 -4.64
C VAL A 92 3.45 1.53 -4.90
N PRO A 93 4.47 2.38 -5.19
CA PRO A 93 4.28 3.78 -5.55
C PRO A 93 3.87 3.91 -7.03
N LEU A 94 2.59 4.18 -7.29
CA LEU A 94 2.07 4.27 -8.66
C LEU A 94 2.49 5.54 -9.40
N ASP A 95 3.00 6.56 -8.72
CA ASP A 95 3.68 7.69 -9.35
C ASP A 95 4.95 7.27 -10.11
N LYS A 96 5.52 6.12 -9.73
CA LYS A 96 6.68 5.49 -10.38
C LYS A 96 6.31 4.26 -11.22
N ARG A 97 5.05 4.15 -11.66
CA ARG A 97 4.55 2.99 -12.41
C ARG A 97 5.34 2.64 -13.67
N THR A 98 6.07 3.59 -14.24
CA THR A 98 6.96 3.32 -15.39
C THR A 98 8.14 2.39 -15.07
N TRP A 99 8.41 2.13 -13.79
CA TRP A 99 9.45 1.21 -13.32
C TRP A 99 8.94 -0.22 -13.13
N PHE A 100 7.61 -0.42 -13.19
CA PHE A 100 6.96 -1.69 -12.93
C PHE A 100 5.99 -2.03 -14.06
N VAL A 101 5.54 -3.27 -14.03
CA VAL A 101 4.40 -3.76 -14.82
C VAL A 101 3.28 -4.17 -13.86
N PRO A 102 1.99 -4.16 -14.29
CA PRO A 102 0.86 -4.49 -13.41
C PRO A 102 0.97 -5.85 -12.72
N GLU A 103 1.71 -6.80 -13.33
CA GLU A 103 1.97 -8.14 -12.80
C GLU A 103 2.76 -8.13 -11.48
N VAL A 104 3.39 -7.00 -11.11
CA VAL A 104 4.04 -6.84 -9.80
C VAL A 104 3.06 -7.07 -8.64
N LEU A 105 1.76 -6.89 -8.87
CA LEU A 105 0.70 -7.11 -7.88
C LEU A 105 0.31 -8.58 -7.71
N GLU A 106 0.85 -9.50 -8.52
CA GLU A 106 0.57 -10.92 -8.40
C GLU A 106 1.28 -11.52 -7.17
N GLY A 107 0.54 -12.30 -6.39
CA GLY A 107 1.07 -12.93 -5.18
C GLY A 107 1.11 -12.03 -3.94
N MET A 108 0.83 -10.72 -4.06
CA MET A 108 0.82 -9.80 -2.91
C MET A 108 -0.29 -10.12 -1.91
N GLU A 109 -1.33 -10.86 -2.28
CA GLU A 109 -2.36 -11.34 -1.36
C GLU A 109 -1.86 -12.31 -0.28
N HIS A 110 -0.59 -12.72 -0.36
CA HIS A 110 0.07 -13.56 0.65
C HIS A 110 0.90 -12.77 1.67
N LEU A 111 1.03 -11.45 1.48
CA LEU A 111 1.71 -10.56 2.41
C LEU A 111 0.80 -10.20 3.59
N SER A 112 1.38 -9.76 4.71
CA SER A 112 0.64 -9.25 5.86
C SER A 112 0.03 -7.87 5.61
N LEU A 113 0.68 -7.07 4.76
CA LEU A 113 0.26 -5.73 4.37
C LEU A 113 0.63 -5.44 2.92
N VAL A 114 -0.30 -4.84 2.19
CA VAL A 114 -0.04 -4.23 0.88
C VAL A 114 -0.42 -2.76 0.93
N CYS A 115 0.50 -1.90 0.54
CA CYS A 115 0.31 -0.47 0.41
C CYS A 115 0.40 -0.07 -1.07
N ILE A 116 -0.64 0.55 -1.60
CA ILE A 116 -0.68 1.12 -2.96
C ILE A 116 -0.78 2.63 -2.83
N ASP A 117 0.23 3.34 -3.30
CA ASP A 117 0.32 4.79 -3.15
C ASP A 117 0.00 5.52 -4.45
N ASN A 118 -0.75 6.63 -4.36
CA ASN A 118 -1.11 7.52 -5.46
C ASN A 118 -1.90 6.84 -6.60
N ILE A 119 -3.03 6.21 -6.27
CA ILE A 119 -3.87 5.47 -7.25
C ILE A 119 -4.36 6.36 -8.40
N GLU A 120 -4.47 7.66 -8.20
CA GLU A 120 -4.82 8.63 -9.25
C GLU A 120 -3.86 8.57 -10.45
N CYS A 121 -2.62 8.13 -10.26
CA CYS A 121 -1.63 8.02 -11.32
C CYS A 121 -1.95 6.96 -12.37
N VAL A 122 -2.83 6.01 -12.07
CA VAL A 122 -3.24 4.93 -12.97
C VAL A 122 -4.70 5.04 -13.42
N ALA A 123 -5.38 6.14 -13.09
CA ALA A 123 -6.75 6.36 -13.52
C ALA A 123 -6.83 6.42 -15.05
N GLY A 124 -7.67 5.55 -15.65
CA GLY A 124 -7.78 5.37 -17.09
C GLY A 124 -6.75 4.41 -17.70
N ASP A 125 -5.86 3.82 -16.90
CA ASP A 125 -4.92 2.77 -17.33
C ASP A 125 -5.54 1.39 -17.03
N GLU A 126 -6.25 0.84 -18.01
CA GLU A 126 -7.03 -0.39 -17.87
C GLU A 126 -6.22 -1.58 -17.31
N PRO A 127 -4.98 -1.87 -17.77
CA PRO A 127 -4.16 -2.93 -17.22
C PRO A 127 -3.90 -2.77 -15.71
N TRP A 128 -3.55 -1.58 -15.26
CA TRP A 128 -3.31 -1.30 -13.84
C TRP A 128 -4.59 -1.37 -13.01
N GLU A 129 -5.68 -0.78 -13.49
CA GLU A 129 -6.97 -0.83 -12.80
C GLU A 129 -7.47 -2.26 -12.62
N MET A 130 -7.33 -3.09 -13.65
CA MET A 130 -7.69 -4.51 -13.60
C MET A 130 -6.80 -5.29 -12.61
N ALA A 131 -5.49 -5.03 -12.60
CA ALA A 131 -4.56 -5.69 -11.69
C ALA A 131 -4.86 -5.34 -10.22
N ILE A 132 -5.16 -4.06 -9.93
CA ILE A 132 -5.55 -3.60 -8.58
C ILE A 132 -6.90 -4.22 -8.18
N PHE A 133 -7.88 -4.25 -9.07
CA PHE A 133 -9.17 -4.88 -8.81
C PHE A 133 -9.04 -6.37 -8.50
N ASN A 134 -8.23 -7.08 -9.26
CA ASN A 134 -7.97 -8.50 -9.04
C ASN A 134 -7.25 -8.74 -7.71
N LEU A 135 -6.24 -7.93 -7.39
CA LEU A 135 -5.55 -8.00 -6.09
C LEU A 135 -6.54 -7.77 -4.94
N TYR A 136 -7.39 -6.74 -5.03
CA TYR A 136 -8.40 -6.46 -4.02
C TYR A 136 -9.30 -7.69 -3.76
N ASN A 137 -9.79 -8.34 -4.83
CA ASN A 137 -10.64 -9.53 -4.70
C ASN A 137 -9.88 -10.70 -4.07
N ARG A 138 -8.63 -10.98 -4.49
CA ARG A 138 -7.80 -12.03 -3.87
C ARG A 138 -7.52 -11.77 -2.39
N ILE A 139 -7.30 -10.52 -2.00
CA ILE A 139 -7.12 -10.13 -0.59
C ILE A 139 -8.39 -10.41 0.21
N LEU A 140 -9.57 -10.07 -0.32
CA LEU A 140 -10.84 -10.37 0.34
C LEU A 140 -11.06 -11.89 0.50
N GLU A 141 -10.74 -12.68 -0.51
CA GLU A 141 -10.86 -14.14 -0.49
C GLU A 141 -9.88 -14.77 0.50
N SER A 142 -8.65 -14.29 0.57
CA SER A 142 -7.63 -14.80 1.50
C SER A 142 -7.96 -14.47 2.96
N GLY A 143 -8.57 -13.32 3.21
CA GLY A 143 -8.97 -12.85 4.53
C GLY A 143 -7.83 -12.55 5.51
N LYS A 144 -6.58 -12.46 5.04
CA LYS A 144 -5.38 -12.35 5.88
C LYS A 144 -4.58 -11.06 5.66
N THR A 145 -4.62 -10.52 4.47
CA THR A 145 -3.82 -9.37 4.06
C THR A 145 -4.55 -8.06 4.37
N ARG A 146 -3.85 -7.09 4.91
CA ARG A 146 -4.35 -5.72 5.06
C ARG A 146 -4.01 -4.95 3.79
N LEU A 147 -4.94 -4.13 3.30
CA LEU A 147 -4.76 -3.32 2.10
C LEU A 147 -4.95 -1.85 2.42
N LEU A 148 -3.91 -1.06 2.21
CA LEU A 148 -3.96 0.40 2.32
C LEU A 148 -3.75 1.00 0.94
N ILE A 149 -4.67 1.86 0.51
CA ILE A 149 -4.57 2.57 -0.77
C ILE A 149 -4.66 4.07 -0.50
N THR A 150 -3.82 4.85 -1.18
CA THR A 150 -3.94 6.31 -1.12
C THR A 150 -4.38 6.90 -2.46
N GLY A 151 -5.05 8.05 -2.38
CA GLY A 151 -5.43 8.85 -3.53
C GLY A 151 -5.49 10.35 -3.21
N ASP A 152 -5.48 11.19 -4.23
CA ASP A 152 -5.54 12.65 -4.07
C ASP A 152 -6.98 13.18 -3.85
N ARG A 153 -7.98 12.31 -4.05
CA ARG A 153 -9.42 12.62 -3.98
C ARG A 153 -10.26 11.39 -3.66
N PRO A 154 -11.55 11.54 -3.31
CA PRO A 154 -12.46 10.41 -3.11
C PRO A 154 -12.54 9.51 -4.33
N PRO A 155 -12.75 8.19 -4.16
CA PRO A 155 -12.76 7.21 -5.27
C PRO A 155 -13.66 7.58 -6.44
N ARG A 156 -14.85 8.10 -6.17
CA ARG A 156 -15.81 8.53 -7.19
C ARG A 156 -15.35 9.70 -8.06
N GLN A 157 -14.28 10.38 -7.66
CA GLN A 157 -13.70 11.52 -8.38
C GLN A 157 -12.40 11.16 -9.09
N LEU A 158 -11.94 9.92 -9.00
CA LEU A 158 -10.69 9.46 -9.62
C LEU A 158 -10.77 9.28 -11.14
N ASN A 159 -11.97 9.31 -11.72
CA ASN A 159 -12.19 9.03 -13.15
C ASN A 159 -11.60 7.67 -13.60
N LEU A 160 -11.73 6.64 -12.74
CA LEU A 160 -11.35 5.28 -13.08
C LEU A 160 -12.20 4.76 -14.24
N GLY A 161 -11.55 4.05 -15.18
CA GLY A 161 -12.22 3.42 -16.30
C GLY A 161 -12.99 2.17 -15.88
N LEU A 162 -12.63 1.54 -14.76
CA LEU A 162 -13.28 0.34 -14.20
C LEU A 162 -14.24 0.73 -13.06
N PRO A 163 -15.57 0.77 -13.29
CA PRO A 163 -16.56 1.18 -12.28
C PRO A 163 -16.56 0.28 -11.04
N ASP A 164 -16.27 -1.03 -11.24
CA ASP A 164 -16.22 -1.99 -10.16
C ASP A 164 -15.08 -1.69 -9.17
N LEU A 165 -13.92 -1.24 -9.67
CA LEU A 165 -12.82 -0.79 -8.82
C LEU A 165 -13.23 0.45 -8.01
N ALA A 166 -13.83 1.46 -8.65
CA ALA A 166 -14.30 2.66 -7.95
C ALA A 166 -15.28 2.31 -6.82
N SER A 167 -16.20 1.37 -7.08
CA SER A 167 -17.16 0.88 -6.08
C SER A 167 -16.46 0.18 -4.90
N ARG A 168 -15.43 -0.63 -5.15
CA ARG A 168 -14.66 -1.29 -4.11
C ARG A 168 -13.88 -0.29 -3.25
N LEU A 169 -13.27 0.70 -3.88
CA LEU A 169 -12.51 1.73 -3.17
C LEU A 169 -13.41 2.57 -2.24
N ASP A 170 -14.69 2.76 -2.58
CA ASP A 170 -15.66 3.51 -1.75
C ASP A 170 -15.92 2.84 -0.38
N TRP A 171 -15.69 1.56 -0.21
CA TRP A 171 -16.02 0.83 1.03
C TRP A 171 -15.06 1.09 2.19
N GLY A 172 -13.86 1.58 1.94
CA GLY A 172 -12.81 1.81 2.94
C GLY A 172 -12.39 3.25 3.14
N GLN A 173 -13.26 4.22 2.81
CA GLN A 173 -12.92 5.64 2.88
C GLN A 173 -12.68 6.14 4.31
N ILE A 174 -11.58 6.86 4.49
CA ILE A 174 -11.26 7.70 5.65
C ILE A 174 -10.67 9.02 5.17
#